data_ac388ebef3f3a01ec37896c85550db7c
#
_entry.id   ac388ebef3f3a01ec37896c85550db7c
#
_cell.length_a   1.000
_cell.length_b   1.000
_cell.length_c   1.000
_cell.angle_alpha   90.00
_cell.angle_beta   90.00
_cell.angle_gamma   90.00
#
_symmetry.space_group_name_H-M   'P 1'
#
loop_
_entity.id
_entity.type
_entity.pdbx_description
1 polymer ?
#
loop_
_entity_poly.entity_id
_entity_poly.type
_entity_poly.pdbx_seq_one_letter_code
_entity_poly.pdbx_strand_id
1 'polypeptide(L)'
;MTNRDQNAAQPQTAWFTRRRALETSPRKVSPDGPVGHRWWRGLELSFSQFENFLHLFGLYSRGRANALDISIKALSLTLPSLPKAFDGYRILQISDPHLDLLPELADRIVPLVRAASSDLLLLTGDYRDRHQDPPETGLALLAPILAAADAPDGRYALLGNHDPAAAVPILEGLGLTGLDDVHSFYTQAARDALLEPHEGCRIVAVHSAEIADIAAAAGFELYLCSHTHGGQICLPGGRPVMSHLRRCRAYNRGLWRHGGMIGYTSLGAGVASMPIRFNCPPEIVLITLRAPKITRG
;
A
#
# COMPACT_ATOMS: atom_id res chain seq x y z
N MET A 1 27.07 0.85 -26.19
CA MET A 1 25.63 0.53 -26.18
C MET A 1 25.53 -0.98 -25.99
N THR A 2 25.35 -1.41 -24.78
CA THR A 2 25.46 -2.81 -24.37
C THR A 2 24.06 -3.40 -24.25
N ASN A 3 23.92 -4.65 -24.65
CA ASN A 3 22.72 -5.49 -24.76
C ASN A 3 21.85 -5.63 -23.49
N ARG A 4 21.95 -4.71 -22.51
CA ARG A 4 21.14 -4.70 -21.28
C ARG A 4 19.77 -4.02 -21.43
N ASP A 5 19.61 -3.15 -22.44
CA ASP A 5 18.38 -2.34 -22.57
C ASP A 5 17.23 -3.04 -23.32
N GLN A 6 17.49 -4.20 -23.96
CA GLN A 6 16.44 -4.92 -24.70
C GLN A 6 15.67 -5.98 -23.89
N ASN A 7 16.16 -6.37 -22.71
CA ASN A 7 15.51 -7.42 -21.89
C ASN A 7 14.60 -6.89 -20.76
N ALA A 8 14.60 -5.58 -20.49
CA ALA A 8 13.81 -5.00 -19.43
C ALA A 8 12.33 -4.74 -19.78
N ALA A 9 11.97 -4.69 -21.06
CA ALA A 9 10.63 -4.33 -21.54
C ALA A 9 9.63 -5.51 -21.63
N GLN A 10 10.09 -6.76 -21.61
CA GLN A 10 9.21 -7.92 -21.84
C GLN A 10 8.40 -8.39 -20.62
N PRO A 11 8.87 -8.34 -19.38
CA PRO A 11 8.06 -8.77 -18.22
C PRO A 11 6.86 -7.88 -17.96
N GLN A 12 7.00 -6.57 -18.07
CA GLN A 12 5.91 -5.60 -17.84
C GLN A 12 4.74 -5.79 -18.82
N THR A 13 5.01 -6.09 -20.06
CA THR A 13 3.97 -6.26 -21.10
C THR A 13 3.10 -7.49 -20.84
N ALA A 14 3.69 -8.61 -20.41
CA ALA A 14 2.95 -9.84 -20.12
C ALA A 14 2.07 -9.69 -18.87
N TRP A 15 2.58 -9.06 -17.82
CA TRP A 15 1.85 -8.76 -16.60
C TRP A 15 0.68 -7.80 -16.87
N PHE A 16 0.93 -6.70 -17.54
CA PHE A 16 -0.08 -5.70 -17.89
C PHE A 16 -1.22 -6.30 -18.72
N THR A 17 -0.88 -7.09 -19.73
CA THR A 17 -1.86 -7.78 -20.58
C THR A 17 -2.72 -8.74 -19.76
N ARG A 18 -2.11 -9.48 -18.85
CA ARG A 18 -2.83 -10.43 -18.00
C ARG A 18 -3.73 -9.75 -16.99
N ARG A 19 -3.28 -8.67 -16.33
CA ARG A 19 -4.11 -7.87 -15.41
C ARG A 19 -5.31 -7.31 -16.14
N ARG A 20 -5.10 -6.69 -17.30
CA ARG A 20 -6.17 -6.15 -18.14
C ARG A 20 -7.20 -7.22 -18.57
N ALA A 21 -6.72 -8.41 -18.90
CA ALA A 21 -7.60 -9.53 -19.24
C ALA A 21 -8.47 -9.97 -18.07
N LEU A 22 -7.94 -9.95 -16.85
CA LEU A 22 -8.69 -10.27 -15.62
C LEU A 22 -9.70 -9.18 -15.26
N GLU A 23 -9.36 -7.92 -15.43
CA GLU A 23 -10.25 -6.77 -15.18
C GLU A 23 -11.45 -6.76 -16.17
N THR A 24 -11.25 -7.20 -17.40
CA THR A 24 -12.30 -7.28 -18.43
C THR A 24 -13.07 -8.60 -18.41
N SER A 25 -12.69 -9.56 -17.57
CA SER A 25 -13.38 -10.84 -17.46
C SER A 25 -14.80 -10.65 -16.94
N PRO A 26 -15.82 -11.26 -17.59
CA PRO A 26 -17.20 -11.19 -17.12
C PRO A 26 -17.44 -11.89 -15.76
N ARG A 27 -16.53 -12.76 -15.34
CA ARG A 27 -16.40 -13.16 -13.95
C ARG A 27 -15.66 -12.05 -13.24
N LYS A 28 -16.38 -11.18 -12.54
CA LYS A 28 -15.78 -10.31 -11.52
C LYS A 28 -15.10 -11.22 -10.51
N VAL A 29 -13.87 -11.55 -10.79
CA VAL A 29 -12.96 -12.12 -9.80
C VAL A 29 -12.59 -10.95 -8.93
N SER A 30 -13.43 -10.67 -7.93
CA SER A 30 -12.93 -9.98 -6.76
C SER A 30 -11.68 -10.74 -6.33
N PRO A 31 -10.60 -10.08 -5.92
CA PRO A 31 -9.48 -10.75 -5.25
C PRO A 31 -9.98 -11.67 -4.14
N ASP A 32 -11.20 -11.44 -3.71
CA ASP A 32 -11.92 -12.14 -2.67
C ASP A 32 -12.80 -13.30 -3.16
N GLY A 33 -12.77 -13.69 -4.44
CA GLY A 33 -13.58 -14.77 -5.04
C GLY A 33 -14.97 -14.32 -5.46
N PRO A 34 -15.81 -15.22 -6.01
CA PRO A 34 -17.12 -14.88 -6.50
C PRO A 34 -18.03 -14.53 -5.32
N VAL A 35 -18.16 -13.26 -5.04
CA VAL A 35 -19.15 -12.76 -4.08
C VAL A 35 -20.47 -12.56 -4.84
N GLY A 36 -21.48 -13.30 -4.47
CA GLY A 36 -22.79 -13.22 -5.11
C GLY A 36 -23.39 -11.82 -4.97
N HIS A 37 -23.96 -11.29 -6.06
CA HIS A 37 -24.58 -9.96 -6.18
C HIS A 37 -25.55 -9.60 -5.04
N ARG A 38 -26.16 -10.59 -4.39
CA ARG A 38 -27.10 -10.40 -3.27
C ARG A 38 -26.39 -10.00 -1.96
N TRP A 39 -25.17 -10.48 -1.76
CA TRP A 39 -24.38 -10.17 -0.57
C TRP A 39 -23.90 -8.72 -0.57
N TRP A 40 -23.46 -8.23 -1.74
CA TRP A 40 -23.03 -6.83 -1.90
C TRP A 40 -24.17 -5.83 -1.65
N ARG A 41 -25.39 -6.11 -2.16
CA ARG A 41 -26.57 -5.24 -1.91
C ARG A 41 -26.96 -5.21 -0.42
N GLY A 42 -26.83 -6.32 0.28
CA GLY A 42 -27.04 -6.37 1.72
C GLY A 42 -25.99 -5.58 2.50
N LEU A 43 -24.74 -5.63 2.05
CA LEU A 43 -23.62 -4.88 2.64
C LEU A 43 -23.78 -3.36 2.39
N GLU A 44 -24.11 -2.94 1.18
CA GLU A 44 -24.38 -1.54 0.83
C GLU A 44 -25.51 -0.97 1.67
N LEU A 45 -26.61 -1.70 1.85
CA LEU A 45 -27.71 -1.30 2.71
C LEU A 45 -27.27 -1.18 4.18
N SER A 46 -26.45 -2.09 4.66
CA SER A 46 -25.93 -2.05 6.03
C SER A 46 -24.95 -0.89 6.23
N PHE A 47 -24.13 -0.55 5.25
CA PHE A 47 -23.26 0.63 5.29
C PHE A 47 -24.06 1.93 5.32
N SER A 48 -25.09 2.05 4.47
CA SER A 48 -25.97 3.22 4.46
C SER A 48 -26.73 3.42 5.79
N GLN A 49 -27.21 2.33 6.38
CA GLN A 49 -27.87 2.39 7.70
C GLN A 49 -26.88 2.76 8.80
N PHE A 50 -25.66 2.23 8.74
CA PHE A 50 -24.61 2.59 9.69
C PHE A 50 -24.18 4.04 9.54
N GLU A 51 -24.06 4.56 8.33
CA GLU A 51 -23.76 5.96 8.06
C GLU A 51 -24.87 6.89 8.61
N ASN A 52 -26.14 6.56 8.37
CA ASN A 52 -27.28 7.28 8.93
C ASN A 52 -27.26 7.28 10.47
N PHE A 53 -26.93 6.16 11.08
CA PHE A 53 -26.73 6.05 12.53
C PHE A 53 -25.63 7.02 13.01
N LEU A 54 -24.48 7.01 12.33
CA LEU A 54 -23.37 7.91 12.69
C LEU A 54 -23.76 9.39 12.56
N HIS A 55 -24.54 9.75 11.54
CA HIS A 55 -25.07 11.10 11.38
C HIS A 55 -26.02 11.48 12.52
N LEU A 56 -26.94 10.60 12.88
CA LEU A 56 -27.92 10.83 13.94
C LEU A 56 -27.26 11.11 15.30
N PHE A 57 -26.14 10.44 15.59
CA PHE A 57 -25.39 10.61 16.85
C PHE A 57 -24.24 11.62 16.75
N GLY A 58 -24.10 12.36 15.64
CA GLY A 58 -23.01 13.32 15.43
C GLY A 58 -21.61 12.69 15.32
N LEU A 59 -21.55 11.38 15.19
CA LEU A 59 -20.28 10.63 15.13
C LEU A 59 -19.63 10.72 13.74
N TYR A 60 -20.41 10.94 12.68
CA TYR A 60 -19.89 11.03 11.32
C TYR A 60 -18.86 12.15 11.16
N SER A 61 -19.18 13.36 11.63
CA SER A 61 -18.26 14.51 11.58
C SER A 61 -16.97 14.25 12.37
N ARG A 62 -17.08 13.58 13.52
CA ARG A 62 -15.92 13.16 14.31
C ARG A 62 -15.07 12.12 13.57
N GLY A 63 -15.72 11.12 12.98
CA GLY A 63 -15.03 10.09 12.19
C GLY A 63 -14.31 10.68 10.97
N ARG A 64 -14.92 11.67 10.30
CA ARG A 64 -14.31 12.40 9.19
C ARG A 64 -13.12 13.26 9.66
N ALA A 65 -13.25 13.98 10.77
CA ALA A 65 -12.14 14.72 11.36
C ALA A 65 -10.97 13.80 11.70
N ASN A 66 -11.23 12.63 12.29
CA ASN A 66 -10.20 11.62 12.56
C ASN A 66 -9.53 11.09 11.27
N ALA A 67 -10.27 10.98 10.16
CA ALA A 67 -9.72 10.54 8.87
C ALA A 67 -8.77 11.58 8.25
N LEU A 68 -8.90 12.85 8.61
CA LEU A 68 -8.03 13.95 8.18
C LEU A 68 -6.89 14.26 9.17
N ASP A 69 -6.89 13.63 10.33
CA ASP A 69 -5.86 13.80 11.36
C ASP A 69 -4.67 12.85 11.10
N ILE A 70 -4.06 13.05 9.92
CA ILE A 70 -2.95 12.24 9.45
C ILE A 70 -1.62 12.72 10.03
N SER A 71 -0.73 11.78 10.31
CA SER A 71 0.61 12.07 10.85
C SER A 71 1.68 11.17 10.25
N ILE A 72 2.95 11.56 10.47
CA ILE A 72 4.10 10.72 10.10
C ILE A 72 4.37 9.72 11.22
N LYS A 73 4.33 8.44 10.88
CA LYS A 73 4.82 7.36 11.72
C LYS A 73 6.29 7.11 11.41
N ALA A 74 7.18 7.49 12.33
CA ALA A 74 8.60 7.20 12.18
C ALA A 74 8.94 5.79 12.71
N LEU A 75 9.69 5.03 11.92
CA LEU A 75 10.20 3.70 12.26
C LEU A 75 11.72 3.66 12.04
N SER A 76 12.44 2.94 12.89
CA SER A 76 13.84 2.63 12.69
C SER A 76 14.02 1.13 12.76
N LEU A 77 14.45 0.51 11.65
CA LEU A 77 14.49 -0.94 11.48
C LEU A 77 15.92 -1.40 11.18
N THR A 78 16.46 -2.26 12.03
CA THR A 78 17.77 -2.88 11.80
C THR A 78 17.60 -4.14 10.99
N LEU A 79 18.25 -4.20 9.82
CA LEU A 79 18.24 -5.35 8.92
C LEU A 79 19.61 -6.04 8.99
N PRO A 80 19.64 -7.37 9.21
CA PRO A 80 20.88 -8.10 9.46
C PRO A 80 21.94 -7.99 8.34
N SER A 81 21.51 -8.00 7.08
CA SER A 81 22.41 -7.95 5.91
C SER A 81 22.48 -6.57 5.25
N LEU A 82 21.93 -5.52 5.89
CA LEU A 82 21.97 -4.19 5.29
C LEU A 82 23.42 -3.70 5.16
N PRO A 83 23.89 -3.36 3.94
CA PRO A 83 25.20 -2.79 3.75
C PRO A 83 25.33 -1.46 4.53
N LYS A 84 26.52 -1.22 5.10
CA LYS A 84 26.77 -0.01 5.91
C LYS A 84 26.50 1.30 5.15
N ALA A 85 26.65 1.29 3.84
CA ALA A 85 26.35 2.44 2.99
C ALA A 85 24.88 2.88 3.06
N PHE A 86 23.97 1.99 3.44
CA PHE A 86 22.54 2.26 3.63
C PHE A 86 22.16 2.49 5.10
N ASP A 87 23.11 2.58 6.02
CA ASP A 87 22.80 2.92 7.40
C ASP A 87 22.29 4.36 7.49
N GLY A 88 21.04 4.51 7.90
CA GLY A 88 20.36 5.80 7.93
C GLY A 88 19.47 6.07 6.71
N TYR A 89 19.44 5.18 5.71
CA TYR A 89 18.60 5.32 4.50
C TYR A 89 17.12 5.43 4.85
N ARG A 90 16.42 6.37 4.23
CA ARG A 90 15.06 6.76 4.60
C ARG A 90 14.07 6.49 3.45
N ILE A 91 13.10 5.63 3.70
CA ILE A 91 12.00 5.34 2.79
C ILE A 91 10.73 6.01 3.31
N LEU A 92 10.10 6.87 2.51
CA LEU A 92 8.78 7.43 2.81
C LEU A 92 7.73 6.58 2.11
N GLN A 93 6.94 5.83 2.88
CA GLN A 93 5.83 5.04 2.37
C GLN A 93 4.51 5.80 2.51
N ILE A 94 3.78 5.94 1.39
CA ILE A 94 2.41 6.45 1.34
C ILE A 94 1.54 5.34 0.75
N SER A 95 0.44 5.04 1.42
CA SER A 95 -0.42 3.93 1.03
C SER A 95 -1.89 4.27 1.17
N ASP A 96 -2.71 3.64 0.32
CA ASP A 96 -4.17 3.67 0.39
C ASP A 96 -4.73 5.10 0.57
N PRO A 97 -4.29 6.09 -0.22
CA PRO A 97 -4.76 7.45 -0.03
C PRO A 97 -6.21 7.65 -0.48
N HIS A 98 -6.74 6.85 -1.42
CA HIS A 98 -8.12 6.92 -1.91
C HIS A 98 -8.62 8.37 -2.06
N LEU A 99 -7.84 9.17 -2.81
CA LEU A 99 -8.02 10.63 -2.86
C LEU A 99 -9.33 11.07 -3.50
N ASP A 100 -9.98 10.23 -4.31
CA ASP A 100 -11.30 10.48 -4.87
C ASP A 100 -12.42 10.40 -3.83
N LEU A 101 -12.21 9.68 -2.71
CA LEU A 101 -13.18 9.59 -1.61
C LEU A 101 -13.02 10.74 -0.60
N LEU A 102 -11.79 11.22 -0.40
CA LEU A 102 -11.46 12.26 0.56
C LEU A 102 -10.42 13.24 -0.04
N PRO A 103 -10.78 14.07 -1.06
CA PRO A 103 -9.82 14.89 -1.79
C PRO A 103 -9.01 15.87 -0.94
N GLU A 104 -9.61 16.44 0.10
CA GLU A 104 -8.95 17.35 1.04
C GLU A 104 -7.83 16.70 1.86
N LEU A 105 -7.70 15.38 1.80
CA LEU A 105 -6.58 14.66 2.40
C LEU A 105 -5.25 15.02 1.71
N ALA A 106 -5.25 15.32 0.42
CA ALA A 106 -4.05 15.75 -0.29
C ALA A 106 -3.42 16.97 0.38
N ASP A 107 -4.24 17.96 0.79
CA ASP A 107 -3.77 19.17 1.48
C ASP A 107 -3.17 18.87 2.85
N ARG A 108 -3.57 17.77 3.50
CA ARG A 108 -3.01 17.30 4.75
C ARG A 108 -1.69 16.54 4.56
N ILE A 109 -1.57 15.78 3.47
CA ILE A 109 -0.38 14.99 3.14
C ILE A 109 0.78 15.88 2.68
N VAL A 110 0.51 16.89 1.83
CA VAL A 110 1.54 17.76 1.22
C VAL A 110 2.52 18.35 2.24
N PRO A 111 2.09 19.02 3.35
CA PRO A 111 3.03 19.55 4.32
C PRO A 111 3.85 18.48 5.04
N LEU A 112 3.27 17.30 5.28
CA LEU A 112 3.97 16.19 5.91
C LEU A 112 5.07 15.63 5.00
N VAL A 113 4.75 15.43 3.72
CA VAL A 113 5.72 14.96 2.71
C VAL A 113 6.87 15.96 2.55
N ARG A 114 6.56 17.26 2.48
CA ARG A 114 7.58 18.32 2.39
C ARG A 114 8.51 18.34 3.60
N ALA A 115 8.00 18.06 4.78
CA ALA A 115 8.79 18.01 6.02
C ALA A 115 9.59 16.71 6.16
N ALA A 116 9.17 15.64 5.49
CA ALA A 116 9.82 14.34 5.53
C ALA A 116 10.99 14.34 4.54
N SER A 117 12.24 14.57 5.02
CA SER A 117 13.39 14.26 4.17
C SER A 117 13.48 12.75 3.97
N SER A 118 13.41 12.27 2.75
CA SER A 118 13.52 10.84 2.41
C SER A 118 14.43 10.63 1.21
N ASP A 119 15.13 9.51 1.18
CA ASP A 119 15.97 9.13 0.03
C ASP A 119 15.11 8.55 -1.09
N LEU A 120 14.05 7.84 -0.73
CA LEU A 120 13.14 7.16 -1.65
C LEU A 120 11.68 7.37 -1.24
N LEU A 121 10.81 7.64 -2.24
CA LEU A 121 9.36 7.63 -2.07
C LEU A 121 8.78 6.33 -2.60
N LEU A 122 7.98 5.66 -1.77
CA LEU A 122 7.30 4.41 -2.10
C LEU A 122 5.78 4.56 -1.93
N LEU A 123 5.04 4.43 -3.03
CA LEU A 123 3.58 4.41 -3.01
C LEU A 123 3.11 2.96 -3.14
N THR A 124 2.34 2.47 -2.15
CA THR A 124 1.96 1.06 -2.06
C THR A 124 0.50 0.78 -2.44
N GLY A 125 -0.03 1.55 -3.41
CA GLY A 125 -1.30 1.27 -4.08
C GLY A 125 -2.53 1.88 -3.43
N ASP A 126 -3.67 1.59 -4.06
CA ASP A 126 -5.01 2.06 -3.72
C ASP A 126 -5.11 3.59 -3.72
N TYR A 127 -4.80 4.20 -4.86
CA TYR A 127 -4.83 5.65 -5.07
C TYR A 127 -6.24 6.21 -5.15
N ARG A 128 -7.20 5.37 -5.55
CA ARG A 128 -8.62 5.67 -5.70
C ARG A 128 -9.49 4.61 -5.02
N ASP A 129 -10.73 4.99 -4.66
CA ASP A 129 -11.73 4.08 -4.08
C ASP A 129 -12.73 3.59 -5.14
N ARG A 130 -13.21 4.52 -5.98
CA ARG A 130 -14.31 4.26 -6.91
C ARG A 130 -13.85 3.57 -8.18
N HIS A 131 -14.12 2.26 -8.27
CA HIS A 131 -13.77 1.45 -9.45
C HIS A 131 -14.46 1.88 -10.75
N GLN A 132 -15.58 2.61 -10.66
CA GLN A 132 -16.40 3.02 -11.80
C GLN A 132 -15.93 4.31 -12.45
N ASP A 133 -15.21 5.16 -11.69
CA ASP A 133 -14.71 6.44 -12.18
C ASP A 133 -13.45 6.24 -13.03
N PRO A 134 -13.15 7.14 -13.96
CA PRO A 134 -11.88 7.13 -14.68
C PRO A 134 -10.70 7.18 -13.69
N PRO A 135 -9.63 6.40 -13.91
CA PRO A 135 -8.49 6.38 -12.98
C PRO A 135 -7.81 7.74 -12.83
N GLU A 136 -7.90 8.60 -13.84
CA GLU A 136 -7.33 9.95 -13.85
C GLU A 136 -7.88 10.82 -12.71
N THR A 137 -9.13 10.63 -12.33
CA THR A 137 -9.81 11.45 -11.32
C THR A 137 -9.10 11.38 -9.96
N GLY A 138 -8.79 10.18 -9.48
CA GLY A 138 -8.07 10.02 -8.22
C GLY A 138 -6.56 10.26 -8.35
N LEU A 139 -5.96 9.80 -9.46
CA LEU A 139 -4.52 9.88 -9.69
C LEU A 139 -4.03 11.32 -9.91
N ALA A 140 -4.84 12.21 -10.49
CA ALA A 140 -4.49 13.62 -10.64
C ALA A 140 -4.22 14.32 -9.29
N LEU A 141 -4.88 13.88 -8.22
CA LEU A 141 -4.71 14.42 -6.88
C LEU A 141 -3.37 14.03 -6.23
N LEU A 142 -2.62 13.08 -6.82
CA LEU A 142 -1.27 12.76 -6.37
C LEU A 142 -0.25 13.85 -6.76
N ALA A 143 -0.49 14.61 -7.82
CA ALA A 143 0.48 15.56 -8.36
C ALA A 143 1.05 16.54 -7.30
N PRO A 144 0.25 17.22 -6.46
CA PRO A 144 0.80 18.11 -5.43
C PRO A 144 1.60 17.36 -4.35
N ILE A 145 1.24 16.11 -4.04
CA ILE A 145 1.95 15.26 -3.08
C ILE A 145 3.34 14.92 -3.64
N LEU A 146 3.39 14.50 -4.91
CA LEU A 146 4.62 14.15 -5.61
C LEU A 146 5.54 15.37 -5.78
N ALA A 147 4.98 16.54 -6.10
CA ALA A 147 5.74 17.78 -6.21
C ALA A 147 6.35 18.23 -4.86
N ALA A 148 5.77 17.81 -3.74
CA ALA A 148 6.28 18.12 -2.40
C ALA A 148 7.39 17.15 -1.94
N ALA A 149 7.52 15.98 -2.58
CA ALA A 149 8.47 14.96 -2.18
C ALA A 149 9.87 15.26 -2.71
N ASP A 150 10.85 15.29 -1.79
CA ASP A 150 12.27 15.22 -2.12
C ASP A 150 12.72 13.76 -1.90
N ALA A 151 12.97 13.05 -3.01
CA ALA A 151 13.32 11.65 -3.04
C ALA A 151 14.38 11.41 -4.14
N PRO A 152 15.66 11.73 -3.87
CA PRO A 152 16.72 11.74 -4.87
C PRO A 152 16.98 10.38 -5.51
N ASP A 153 16.74 9.27 -4.81
CA ASP A 153 16.94 7.91 -5.32
C ASP A 153 15.70 7.36 -6.05
N GLY A 154 14.66 8.19 -6.19
CA GLY A 154 13.52 7.87 -7.03
C GLY A 154 12.18 7.75 -6.31
N ARG A 155 11.15 7.65 -7.13
CA ARG A 155 9.75 7.56 -6.72
C ARG A 155 9.16 6.31 -7.37
N TYR A 156 8.68 5.41 -6.55
CA TYR A 156 8.18 4.11 -6.99
C TYR A 156 6.73 3.93 -6.60
N ALA A 157 5.97 3.29 -7.48
CA ALA A 157 4.56 3.01 -7.26
C ALA A 157 4.22 1.57 -7.65
N LEU A 158 3.45 0.92 -6.82
CA LEU A 158 2.79 -0.33 -7.16
C LEU A 158 1.28 -0.12 -7.13
N LEU A 159 0.52 -1.00 -7.76
CA LEU A 159 -0.93 -0.92 -7.79
C LEU A 159 -1.53 -1.69 -6.62
N GLY A 160 -2.62 -1.14 -6.07
CA GLY A 160 -3.49 -1.87 -5.16
C GLY A 160 -4.64 -2.56 -5.88
N ASN A 161 -5.57 -3.12 -5.12
CA ASN A 161 -6.73 -3.80 -5.69
C ASN A 161 -7.79 -2.84 -6.26
N HIS A 162 -7.78 -1.57 -5.88
CA HIS A 162 -8.65 -0.55 -6.46
C HIS A 162 -8.08 0.08 -7.73
N ASP A 163 -6.79 -0.11 -8.03
CA ASP A 163 -6.14 0.52 -9.16
C ASP A 163 -6.17 -0.39 -10.39
N PRO A 164 -6.69 0.07 -11.54
CA PRO A 164 -6.66 -0.70 -12.77
C PRO A 164 -5.27 -0.66 -13.42
N ALA A 165 -5.00 -1.61 -14.31
CA ALA A 165 -3.79 -1.59 -15.14
C ALA A 165 -3.63 -0.28 -15.93
N ALA A 166 -4.73 0.37 -16.31
CA ALA A 166 -4.72 1.67 -16.97
C ALA A 166 -4.12 2.81 -16.11
N ALA A 167 -3.95 2.61 -14.81
CA ALA A 167 -3.29 3.58 -13.94
C ALA A 167 -1.77 3.66 -14.18
N VAL A 168 -1.13 2.59 -14.68
CA VAL A 168 0.33 2.55 -14.88
C VAL A 168 0.85 3.71 -15.73
N PRO A 169 0.37 3.92 -16.96
CA PRO A 169 0.89 5.02 -17.79
C PRO A 169 0.63 6.40 -17.19
N ILE A 170 -0.41 6.55 -16.36
CA ILE A 170 -0.71 7.81 -15.68
C ILE A 170 0.31 8.04 -14.56
N LEU A 171 0.62 7.03 -13.77
CA LEU A 171 1.64 7.08 -12.71
C LEU A 171 3.02 7.36 -13.30
N GLU A 172 3.38 6.71 -14.40
CA GLU A 172 4.63 6.98 -15.13
C GLU A 172 4.68 8.43 -15.65
N GLY A 173 3.57 8.94 -16.20
CA GLY A 173 3.41 10.34 -16.60
C GLY A 173 3.56 11.33 -15.45
N LEU A 174 3.31 10.92 -14.21
CA LEU A 174 3.54 11.69 -12.99
C LEU A 174 4.98 11.55 -12.44
N GLY A 175 5.86 10.85 -13.14
CA GLY A 175 7.26 10.66 -12.77
C GLY A 175 7.49 9.58 -11.71
N LEU A 176 6.61 8.59 -11.65
CA LEU A 176 6.75 7.40 -10.82
C LEU A 176 7.27 6.24 -11.65
N THR A 177 8.17 5.44 -11.08
CA THR A 177 8.54 4.15 -11.67
C THR A 177 7.53 3.10 -11.21
N GLY A 178 6.83 2.49 -12.15
CA GLY A 178 5.89 1.40 -11.87
C GLY A 178 6.62 0.15 -11.41
N LEU A 179 6.16 -0.44 -10.32
CA LEU A 179 6.59 -1.74 -9.82
C LEU A 179 5.50 -2.78 -10.08
N ASP A 180 5.91 -4.00 -10.43
CA ASP A 180 4.97 -5.10 -10.62
C ASP A 180 4.25 -5.42 -9.31
N ASP A 181 2.91 -5.46 -9.35
CA ASP A 181 2.10 -5.88 -8.21
C ASP A 181 1.97 -7.40 -8.18
N VAL A 182 2.48 -8.00 -7.14
CA VAL A 182 2.42 -9.45 -6.91
C VAL A 182 1.13 -9.87 -6.20
N HIS A 183 0.39 -8.90 -5.63
CA HIS A 183 -0.73 -9.17 -4.73
C HIS A 183 -1.97 -9.75 -5.41
N SER A 184 -2.44 -9.12 -6.48
CA SER A 184 -3.76 -9.44 -7.04
C SER A 184 -3.75 -10.65 -7.98
N PHE A 185 -2.59 -11.04 -8.48
CA PHE A 185 -2.47 -12.00 -9.59
C PHE A 185 -1.30 -12.94 -9.40
N TYR A 186 -1.29 -13.70 -8.31
CA TYR A 186 -0.27 -14.71 -8.05
C TYR A 186 -0.16 -15.68 -9.22
N THR A 187 0.75 -15.36 -10.12
CA THR A 187 1.17 -16.34 -11.10
C THR A 187 2.25 -17.20 -10.46
N GLN A 188 2.32 -18.45 -10.85
CA GLN A 188 3.43 -19.30 -10.45
C GLN A 188 4.77 -18.62 -10.80
N ALA A 189 4.86 -17.98 -11.98
CA ALA A 189 6.05 -17.24 -12.40
C ALA A 189 6.46 -16.09 -11.46
N ALA A 190 5.50 -15.33 -10.91
CA ALA A 190 5.80 -14.28 -9.94
C ALA A 190 6.30 -14.87 -8.61
N ARG A 191 5.73 -16.00 -8.17
CA ARG A 191 6.22 -16.73 -7.01
C ARG A 191 7.64 -17.26 -7.24
N ASP A 192 7.88 -17.83 -8.40
CA ASP A 192 9.18 -18.38 -8.77
C ASP A 192 10.26 -17.28 -8.80
N ALA A 193 9.93 -16.10 -9.34
CA ALA A 193 10.83 -14.95 -9.33
C ALA A 193 11.17 -14.45 -7.90
N LEU A 194 10.20 -14.50 -6.97
CA LEU A 194 10.47 -14.18 -5.56
C LEU A 194 11.38 -15.21 -4.89
N LEU A 195 11.32 -16.47 -5.32
CA LEU A 195 12.09 -17.57 -4.75
C LEU A 195 13.51 -17.70 -5.32
N GLU A 196 13.84 -16.95 -6.40
CA GLU A 196 15.20 -16.94 -6.95
C GLU A 196 16.22 -16.57 -5.87
N PRO A 197 17.32 -17.33 -5.74
CA PRO A 197 18.36 -17.03 -4.77
C PRO A 197 19.03 -15.69 -5.06
N HIS A 198 19.17 -14.86 -4.04
CA HIS A 198 19.89 -13.59 -4.12
C HIS A 198 20.80 -13.43 -2.91
N GLU A 199 21.95 -12.81 -3.13
CA GLU A 199 22.85 -12.39 -2.06
C GLU A 199 22.49 -10.97 -1.60
N GLY A 200 22.71 -10.68 -0.31
CA GLY A 200 22.54 -9.37 0.29
C GLY A 200 21.14 -9.11 0.89
N CYS A 201 20.92 -7.87 1.33
CA CYS A 201 19.68 -7.44 1.96
C CYS A 201 18.54 -7.37 0.93
N ARG A 202 17.44 -8.05 1.23
CA ARG A 202 16.27 -8.11 0.36
C ARG A 202 15.08 -7.43 1.02
N ILE A 203 14.52 -6.45 0.30
CA ILE A 203 13.32 -5.72 0.71
C ILE A 203 12.22 -5.99 -0.32
N VAL A 204 11.03 -6.32 0.13
CA VAL A 204 9.85 -6.45 -0.73
C VAL A 204 8.80 -5.44 -0.34
N ALA A 205 8.23 -4.78 -1.34
CA ALA A 205 7.06 -3.94 -1.20
C ALA A 205 5.92 -4.52 -2.03
N VAL A 206 4.79 -4.74 -1.38
CA VAL A 206 3.57 -5.26 -2.02
C VAL A 206 2.36 -4.60 -1.39
N HIS A 207 1.21 -4.61 -2.09
CA HIS A 207 0.03 -3.94 -1.57
C HIS A 207 -0.49 -4.59 -0.27
N SER A 208 -0.51 -5.91 -0.13
CA SER A 208 -1.05 -6.59 1.05
C SER A 208 -0.12 -7.62 1.68
N ALA A 209 -0.42 -8.03 2.93
CA ALA A 209 0.36 -9.01 3.68
C ALA A 209 0.13 -10.48 3.24
N GLU A 210 -0.70 -10.73 2.23
CA GLU A 210 -1.16 -12.09 1.85
C GLU A 210 -0.04 -13.07 1.45
N ILE A 211 1.15 -12.59 1.08
CA ILE A 211 2.31 -13.41 0.69
C ILE A 211 3.49 -13.32 1.66
N ALA A 212 3.25 -12.83 2.87
CA ALA A 212 4.33 -12.65 3.84
C ALA A 212 5.06 -13.97 4.16
N ASP A 213 4.35 -15.08 4.20
CA ASP A 213 4.93 -16.41 4.39
C ASP A 213 5.86 -16.82 3.23
N ILE A 214 5.48 -16.51 1.99
CA ILE A 214 6.28 -16.79 0.80
C ILE A 214 7.54 -15.91 0.78
N ALA A 215 7.39 -14.62 1.05
CA ALA A 215 8.51 -13.70 1.10
C ALA A 215 9.53 -14.06 2.19
N ALA A 216 9.05 -14.47 3.38
CA ALA A 216 9.92 -14.92 4.44
C ALA A 216 10.67 -16.20 4.07
N ALA A 217 10.00 -17.18 3.43
CA ALA A 217 10.64 -18.39 2.92
C ALA A 217 11.67 -18.11 1.82
N ALA A 218 11.48 -17.04 1.06
CA ALA A 218 12.41 -16.56 0.03
C ALA A 218 13.59 -15.75 0.60
N GLY A 219 13.67 -15.53 1.92
CA GLY A 219 14.79 -14.84 2.56
C GLY A 219 14.73 -13.33 2.51
N PHE A 220 13.56 -12.71 2.33
CA PHE A 220 13.41 -11.27 2.50
C PHE A 220 13.58 -10.87 3.96
N GLU A 221 14.24 -9.74 4.20
CA GLU A 221 14.48 -9.21 5.54
C GLU A 221 13.44 -8.14 5.94
N LEU A 222 12.91 -7.41 4.96
CA LEU A 222 11.89 -6.39 5.17
C LEU A 222 10.72 -6.58 4.19
N TYR A 223 9.51 -6.50 4.74
CA TYR A 223 8.26 -6.56 4.00
C TYR A 223 7.42 -5.31 4.29
N LEU A 224 7.13 -4.51 3.26
CA LEU A 224 6.33 -3.29 3.37
C LEU A 224 4.99 -3.48 2.65
N CYS A 225 3.90 -3.28 3.35
CA CYS A 225 2.56 -3.42 2.77
C CYS A 225 1.53 -2.52 3.47
N SER A 226 0.25 -2.71 3.06
CA SER A 226 -0.89 -1.90 3.49
C SER A 226 -2.22 -2.64 3.26
N HIS A 227 -3.17 -2.09 2.49
CA HIS A 227 -4.45 -2.68 2.06
C HIS A 227 -5.53 -2.74 3.15
N THR A 228 -5.16 -3.01 4.39
CA THR A 228 -6.13 -3.31 5.47
C THR A 228 -6.70 -2.07 6.13
N HIS A 229 -6.12 -0.90 5.87
CA HIS A 229 -6.37 0.35 6.60
C HIS A 229 -6.26 0.19 8.14
N GLY A 230 -5.56 -0.86 8.61
CA GLY A 230 -5.53 -1.25 10.02
C GLY A 230 -6.91 -1.59 10.59
N GLY A 231 -7.91 -1.81 9.72
CA GLY A 231 -9.31 -2.02 10.07
C GLY A 231 -10.16 -0.76 10.03
N GLN A 232 -9.56 0.44 9.82
CA GLN A 232 -10.21 1.76 9.66
C GLN A 232 -11.15 2.15 10.81
N ILE A 233 -12.11 1.26 11.18
CA ILE A 233 -13.01 1.40 12.32
C ILE A 233 -12.64 0.32 13.32
N CYS A 234 -12.08 0.75 14.45
CA CYS A 234 -11.61 -0.12 15.52
C CYS A 234 -12.34 0.14 16.83
N LEU A 235 -12.42 -0.87 17.65
CA LEU A 235 -12.83 -0.76 19.05
C LEU A 235 -11.78 0.04 19.84
N PRO A 236 -12.10 0.56 21.04
CA PRO A 236 -11.10 1.13 21.94
C PRO A 236 -9.92 0.18 22.12
N GLY A 237 -8.69 0.72 22.08
CA GLY A 237 -7.46 -0.06 22.05
C GLY A 237 -7.01 -0.48 20.65
N GLY A 238 -7.70 -0.03 19.59
CA GLY A 238 -7.27 -0.21 18.20
C GLY A 238 -7.53 -1.61 17.63
N ARG A 239 -8.41 -2.39 18.24
CA ARG A 239 -8.78 -3.73 17.75
C ARG A 239 -9.73 -3.60 16.55
N PRO A 240 -9.35 -4.09 15.35
CA PRO A 240 -10.19 -3.98 14.16
C PRO A 240 -11.55 -4.65 14.33
N VAL A 241 -12.61 -4.00 13.85
CA VAL A 241 -13.95 -4.61 13.75
C VAL A 241 -13.99 -5.57 12.56
N MET A 242 -13.31 -5.21 11.46
CA MET A 242 -13.17 -6.03 10.27
C MET A 242 -11.71 -6.11 9.83
N SER A 243 -11.35 -7.21 9.17
CA SER A 243 -10.05 -7.38 8.51
C SER A 243 -10.27 -7.94 7.12
N HIS A 244 -9.62 -7.36 6.13
CA HIS A 244 -9.73 -7.77 4.72
C HIS A 244 -8.77 -8.91 4.35
N LEU A 245 -7.84 -9.30 5.24
CA LEU A 245 -6.90 -10.38 4.97
C LEU A 245 -7.56 -11.75 5.13
N ARG A 246 -7.33 -12.64 4.16
CA ARG A 246 -7.73 -14.06 4.22
C ARG A 246 -6.63 -14.91 4.84
N ARG A 247 -5.41 -14.69 4.37
CA ARG A 247 -4.18 -15.30 4.89
C ARG A 247 -3.46 -14.27 5.74
N CYS A 248 -2.50 -14.72 6.51
CA CYS A 248 -1.62 -13.84 7.29
C CYS A 248 -2.37 -12.79 8.16
N ARG A 249 -3.55 -13.13 8.67
CA ARG A 249 -4.43 -12.22 9.41
C ARG A 249 -3.78 -11.56 10.62
N ALA A 250 -2.75 -12.19 11.18
CA ALA A 250 -1.97 -11.62 12.28
C ALA A 250 -1.18 -10.37 11.86
N TYR A 251 -0.96 -10.17 10.55
CA TYR A 251 -0.16 -9.09 9.98
C TYR A 251 -1.02 -7.95 9.43
N ASN A 252 -2.21 -7.77 9.97
CA ASN A 252 -3.17 -6.80 9.45
C ASN A 252 -2.83 -5.35 9.77
N ARG A 253 -1.84 -5.05 10.63
CA ARG A 253 -1.46 -3.70 11.02
C ARG A 253 -0.13 -3.60 11.74
N GLY A 254 0.57 -2.49 11.54
CA GLY A 254 1.77 -2.12 12.30
C GLY A 254 2.95 -3.06 12.08
N LEU A 255 3.85 -3.07 13.03
CA LEU A 255 5.08 -3.86 12.99
C LEU A 255 4.82 -5.32 13.40
N TRP A 256 5.33 -6.26 12.60
CA TRP A 256 5.25 -7.68 12.87
C TRP A 256 6.53 -8.42 12.43
N ARG A 257 6.62 -9.70 12.78
CA ARG A 257 7.72 -10.56 12.36
C ARG A 257 7.20 -11.90 11.86
N HIS A 258 7.89 -12.44 10.84
CA HIS A 258 7.70 -13.81 10.38
C HIS A 258 9.07 -14.45 10.19
N GLY A 259 9.44 -15.36 11.09
CA GLY A 259 10.82 -15.85 11.14
C GLY A 259 11.82 -14.72 11.34
N GLY A 260 12.82 -14.64 10.45
CA GLY A 260 13.83 -13.57 10.44
C GLY A 260 13.35 -12.26 9.80
N MET A 261 12.25 -12.29 9.05
CA MET A 261 11.74 -11.13 8.32
C MET A 261 10.98 -10.18 9.24
N ILE A 262 11.26 -8.88 9.12
CA ILE A 262 10.47 -7.79 9.70
C ILE A 262 9.42 -7.37 8.68
N GLY A 263 8.17 -7.20 9.09
CA GLY A 263 7.14 -6.64 8.25
C GLY A 263 6.46 -5.43 8.87
N TYR A 264 6.00 -4.54 8.03
CA TYR A 264 5.16 -3.41 8.43
C TYR A 264 3.95 -3.32 7.52
N THR A 265 2.77 -3.38 8.12
CA THR A 265 1.51 -3.11 7.44
C THR A 265 1.05 -1.71 7.84
N SER A 266 1.13 -0.77 6.89
CA SER A 266 0.66 0.59 7.08
C SER A 266 -0.84 0.64 7.37
N LEU A 267 -1.26 1.57 8.23
CA LEU A 267 -2.66 1.84 8.49
C LEU A 267 -3.33 2.62 7.34
N GLY A 268 -2.55 3.00 6.33
CA GLY A 268 -3.00 3.79 5.19
C GLY A 268 -3.19 5.28 5.49
N ALA A 269 -2.99 6.09 4.47
CA ALA A 269 -3.15 7.54 4.55
C ALA A 269 -4.63 7.96 4.49
N GLY A 270 -5.43 7.26 3.66
CA GLY A 270 -6.83 7.59 3.38
C GLY A 270 -7.83 6.66 4.05
N VAL A 271 -8.94 6.49 3.38
CA VAL A 271 -10.11 5.73 3.82
C VAL A 271 -10.68 4.94 2.64
N ALA A 272 -11.30 3.81 2.90
CA ALA A 272 -12.04 3.03 1.90
C ALA A 272 -13.53 3.01 2.23
N SER A 273 -14.38 3.04 1.21
CA SER A 273 -15.85 2.94 1.27
C SER A 273 -16.56 4.06 2.04
N MET A 274 -16.09 4.47 3.20
CA MET A 274 -16.63 5.56 4.00
C MET A 274 -15.52 6.52 4.47
N PRO A 275 -15.71 7.86 4.38
CA PRO A 275 -14.66 8.82 4.71
C PRO A 275 -14.56 9.09 6.23
N ILE A 276 -14.44 8.03 7.03
CA ILE A 276 -14.37 8.08 8.50
C ILE A 276 -13.34 7.11 9.06
N ARG A 277 -12.73 7.47 10.20
CA ARG A 277 -11.86 6.60 10.99
C ARG A 277 -12.20 6.67 12.47
N PHE A 278 -12.14 5.53 13.18
CA PHE A 278 -12.29 5.45 14.63
C PHE A 278 -11.21 4.54 15.24
N ASN A 279 -10.50 5.05 16.26
CA ASN A 279 -9.44 4.34 17.00
C ASN A 279 -8.37 3.70 16.08
N CYS A 280 -8.20 4.25 14.89
CA CYS A 280 -7.26 3.84 13.88
C CYS A 280 -6.82 5.07 13.07
N PRO A 281 -5.89 5.89 13.59
CA PRO A 281 -5.47 7.13 12.92
C PRO A 281 -4.80 6.82 11.58
N PRO A 282 -4.99 7.67 10.56
CA PRO A 282 -4.29 7.56 9.29
C PRO A 282 -2.82 7.91 9.47
N GLU A 283 -1.97 7.35 8.61
CA GLU A 283 -0.53 7.58 8.68
C GLU A 283 0.13 7.57 7.30
N ILE A 284 1.24 8.29 7.19
CA ILE A 284 2.33 8.02 6.25
C ILE A 284 3.53 7.54 7.06
N VAL A 285 4.37 6.69 6.48
CA VAL A 285 5.40 6.00 7.26
C VAL A 285 6.78 6.39 6.78
N LEU A 286 7.61 6.93 7.67
CA LEU A 286 9.01 7.21 7.42
C LEU A 286 9.87 6.12 8.05
N ILE A 287 10.44 5.28 7.22
CA ILE A 287 11.23 4.12 7.62
C ILE A 287 12.71 4.47 7.48
N THR A 288 13.45 4.44 8.58
CA THR A 288 14.91 4.58 8.58
C THR A 288 15.53 3.19 8.71
N LEU A 289 16.29 2.78 7.71
CA LEU A 289 17.02 1.53 7.73
C LEU A 289 18.29 1.67 8.55
N ARG A 290 18.65 0.62 9.30
CA ARG A 290 19.87 0.58 10.12
C ARG A 290 20.67 -0.69 9.84
N ALA A 291 21.95 -0.52 9.60
CA ALA A 291 22.89 -1.63 9.56
C ALA A 291 23.14 -2.18 10.97
N PRO A 292 23.46 -3.46 11.12
CA PRO A 292 23.81 -4.03 12.41
C PRO A 292 25.07 -3.34 12.97
N LYS A 293 25.05 -3.07 14.28
CA LYS A 293 26.27 -2.57 14.96
C LYS A 293 27.31 -3.70 14.96
N ILE A 294 28.48 -3.42 14.40
CA ILE A 294 29.62 -4.32 14.53
C ILE A 294 30.05 -4.26 16.00
N THR A 295 29.64 -5.22 16.80
CA THR A 295 30.26 -5.47 18.09
C THR A 295 31.66 -6.00 17.82
N ARG A 296 32.69 -5.15 17.98
CA ARG A 296 34.06 -5.63 18.10
C ARG A 296 34.13 -6.48 19.36
N GLY A 297 34.18 -7.81 19.19
CA GLY A 297 34.51 -8.75 20.23
C GLY A 297 35.97 -8.57 20.68
#